data_e623136664245f66328e119a4fb2540b
#
_entry.id   e623136664245f66328e119a4fb2540b
#
_cell.length_a   1.000
_cell.length_b   1.000
_cell.length_c   1.000
_cell.angle_alpha   90.00
_cell.angle_beta   90.00
_cell.angle_gamma   90.00
#
_symmetry.space_group_name_H-M   'P 1'
#
loop_
_entity.id
_entity.type
_entity.pdbx_description
1 polymer ?
#
loop_
_entity_poly.entity_id
_entity_poly.type
_entity_poly.pdbx_seq_one_letter_code
_entity_poly.pdbx_strand_id
1 'polypeptide(L)'
;MENPTSIKHLRGFLRLTGYYRKFVKNYGRIAAPLTTLLKKGAFSWTPEATKAFKHLKEAMCQAPVLATSDFTKTFIVECDASVNGIGVVLMQDERPIAFESRPIKGKFLHKTIYEKEMLAILHALKKCRPYLMERHFKVKMDHHSLKYFLEQILSSEEQKKMGDKCVGL
;
A
#
# COMPACT_ATOMS: atom_id res chain seq x y z
N MET A 1 4.78 10.21 -24.18
CA MET A 1 5.17 11.12 -23.09
C MET A 1 6.64 10.90 -22.83
N GLU A 2 7.46 11.93 -23.02
CA GLU A 2 8.90 11.90 -22.84
C GLU A 2 9.27 11.93 -21.34
N ASN A 3 10.54 11.64 -21.03
CA ASN A 3 11.03 11.71 -19.65
C ASN A 3 10.94 13.16 -19.11
N PRO A 4 10.55 13.36 -17.85
CA PRO A 4 10.54 14.67 -17.23
C PRO A 4 11.93 15.32 -17.22
N THR A 5 12.03 16.50 -17.80
CA THR A 5 13.28 17.28 -17.89
C THR A 5 13.48 18.23 -16.70
N SER A 6 12.48 18.36 -15.83
CA SER A 6 12.54 19.22 -14.66
C SER A 6 11.73 18.66 -13.50
N ILE A 7 12.06 19.13 -12.29
CA ILE A 7 11.33 18.79 -11.05
C ILE A 7 9.83 19.18 -11.14
N LYS A 8 9.52 20.26 -11.87
CA LYS A 8 8.13 20.71 -12.09
C LYS A 8 7.36 19.70 -12.94
N HIS A 9 7.95 19.21 -14.04
CA HIS A 9 7.34 18.17 -14.88
C HIS A 9 7.17 16.85 -14.13
N LEU A 10 8.18 16.44 -13.33
CA LEU A 10 8.10 15.26 -12.51
C LEU A 10 6.99 15.36 -11.45
N ARG A 11 6.85 16.51 -10.77
CA ARG A 11 5.75 16.76 -9.83
C ARG A 11 4.38 16.66 -10.49
N GLY A 12 4.22 17.24 -11.68
CA GLY A 12 2.98 17.13 -12.47
C GLY A 12 2.61 15.70 -12.77
N PHE A 13 3.56 14.91 -13.26
CA PHE A 13 3.38 13.49 -13.53
C PHE A 13 2.99 12.69 -12.27
N LEU A 14 3.72 12.86 -11.17
CA LEU A 14 3.45 12.15 -9.91
C LEU A 14 2.14 12.60 -9.26
N ARG A 15 1.70 13.84 -9.45
CA ARG A 15 0.39 14.30 -8.99
C ARG A 15 -0.72 13.61 -9.76
N LEU A 16 -0.61 13.52 -11.07
CA LEU A 16 -1.58 12.84 -11.94
C LEU A 16 -1.66 11.34 -11.59
N THR A 17 -0.54 10.64 -11.63
CA THR A 17 -0.50 9.21 -11.35
C THR A 17 -0.88 8.89 -9.90
N GLY A 18 -0.55 9.79 -8.96
CA GLY A 18 -0.90 9.66 -7.54
C GLY A 18 -2.41 9.73 -7.27
N TYR A 19 -3.17 10.46 -8.09
CA TYR A 19 -4.62 10.47 -8.03
C TYR A 19 -5.20 9.08 -8.33
N TYR A 20 -4.61 8.36 -9.27
CA TYR A 20 -5.02 7.03 -9.70
C TYR A 20 -4.33 5.88 -8.96
N ARG A 21 -3.53 6.16 -7.91
CA ARG A 21 -2.72 5.15 -7.22
C ARG A 21 -3.50 3.94 -6.69
N LYS A 22 -4.78 4.14 -6.34
CA LYS A 22 -5.66 3.07 -5.85
C LYS A 22 -6.00 2.01 -6.90
N PHE A 23 -5.74 2.29 -8.17
CA PHE A 23 -5.93 1.38 -9.29
C PHE A 23 -4.64 0.63 -9.65
N VAL A 24 -3.50 0.99 -9.05
CA VAL A 24 -2.19 0.46 -9.41
C VAL A 24 -1.60 -0.32 -8.25
N LYS A 25 -1.49 -1.64 -8.44
CA LYS A 25 -0.82 -2.52 -7.48
C LYS A 25 0.64 -2.05 -7.29
N ASN A 26 1.09 -1.97 -6.04
CA ASN A 26 2.47 -1.59 -5.69
C ASN A 26 2.90 -0.19 -6.17
N TYR A 27 1.96 0.74 -6.40
CA TYR A 27 2.26 2.10 -6.83
C TYR A 27 3.41 2.75 -6.05
N GLY A 28 3.39 2.67 -4.70
CA GLY A 28 4.41 3.28 -3.85
C GLY A 28 5.81 2.74 -4.12
N ARG A 29 5.96 1.44 -4.40
CA ARG A 29 7.23 0.81 -4.75
C ARG A 29 7.70 1.24 -6.14
N ILE A 30 6.80 1.24 -7.12
CA ILE A 30 7.10 1.65 -8.49
C ILE A 30 7.54 3.13 -8.53
N ALA A 31 6.83 4.01 -7.82
CA ALA A 31 7.09 5.45 -7.80
C ALA A 31 8.27 5.86 -6.89
N ALA A 32 8.80 4.98 -6.04
CA ALA A 32 9.85 5.32 -5.07
C ALA A 32 11.10 5.98 -5.69
N PRO A 33 11.70 5.48 -6.80
CA PRO A 33 12.84 6.14 -7.43
C PRO A 33 12.51 7.56 -7.89
N LEU A 34 11.32 7.79 -8.43
CA LEU A 34 10.87 9.10 -8.90
C LEU A 34 10.63 10.07 -7.74
N THR A 35 10.03 9.59 -6.65
CA THR A 35 9.78 10.43 -5.46
C THR A 35 11.07 10.84 -4.77
N THR A 36 12.15 10.07 -4.88
CA THR A 36 13.47 10.41 -4.36
C THR A 36 14.04 11.65 -5.04
N LEU A 37 13.79 11.83 -6.34
CA LEU A 37 14.24 12.99 -7.11
C LEU A 37 13.52 14.30 -6.71
N LEU A 38 12.43 14.22 -5.95
CA LEU A 38 11.73 15.42 -5.45
C LEU A 38 12.39 16.05 -4.22
N LYS A 39 13.38 15.39 -3.61
CA LYS A 39 14.12 15.97 -2.48
C LYS A 39 14.91 17.20 -2.95
N LYS A 40 15.13 18.15 -2.02
CA LYS A 40 15.88 19.38 -2.31
C LYS A 40 17.27 19.03 -2.87
N GLY A 41 17.61 19.56 -4.04
CA GLY A 41 18.90 19.35 -4.70
C GLY A 41 19.12 17.94 -5.31
N ALA A 42 18.14 17.03 -5.25
CA ALA A 42 18.31 15.64 -5.69
C ALA A 42 17.80 15.36 -7.12
N PHE A 43 17.40 16.38 -7.88
CA PHE A 43 16.90 16.18 -9.24
C PHE A 43 18.04 15.89 -10.20
N SER A 44 18.36 14.60 -10.35
CA SER A 44 19.27 14.07 -11.37
C SER A 44 18.61 12.84 -11.98
N TRP A 45 18.28 12.90 -13.27
CA TRP A 45 17.56 11.83 -13.93
C TRP A 45 18.47 10.62 -14.16
N THR A 46 18.09 9.47 -13.57
CA THR A 46 18.89 8.24 -13.59
C THR A 46 18.24 7.15 -14.45
N PRO A 47 18.98 6.09 -14.83
CA PRO A 47 18.40 4.92 -15.48
C PRO A 47 17.28 4.26 -14.67
N GLU A 48 17.40 4.24 -13.34
CA GLU A 48 16.37 3.71 -12.42
C GLU A 48 15.12 4.58 -12.47
N ALA A 49 15.26 5.90 -12.53
CA ALA A 49 14.14 6.82 -12.72
C ALA A 49 13.43 6.57 -14.07
N THR A 50 14.19 6.32 -15.13
CA THR A 50 13.65 5.99 -16.45
C THR A 50 12.85 4.69 -16.42
N LYS A 51 13.37 3.65 -15.76
CA LYS A 51 12.67 2.37 -15.57
C LYS A 51 11.38 2.56 -14.77
N ALA A 52 11.45 3.27 -13.65
CA ALA A 52 10.30 3.56 -12.79
C ALA A 52 9.23 4.37 -13.54
N PHE A 53 9.62 5.36 -14.34
CA PHE A 53 8.73 6.17 -15.15
C PHE A 53 7.99 5.33 -16.22
N LYS A 54 8.72 4.48 -16.96
CA LYS A 54 8.13 3.55 -17.94
C LYS A 54 7.17 2.58 -17.27
N HIS A 55 7.63 1.91 -16.21
CA HIS A 55 6.84 0.93 -15.47
C HIS A 55 5.55 1.56 -14.90
N LEU A 56 5.63 2.79 -14.37
CA LEU A 56 4.46 3.47 -13.85
C LEU A 56 3.45 3.81 -14.97
N LYS A 57 3.92 4.22 -16.16
CA LYS A 57 3.04 4.43 -17.32
C LYS A 57 2.36 3.13 -17.75
N GLU A 58 3.09 2.05 -17.86
CA GLU A 58 2.57 0.73 -18.24
C GLU A 58 1.52 0.26 -17.21
N ALA A 59 1.84 0.35 -15.92
CA ALA A 59 0.92 -0.01 -14.84
C ALA A 59 -0.37 0.82 -14.84
N MET A 60 -0.29 2.09 -15.23
CA MET A 60 -1.48 2.95 -15.40
C MET A 60 -2.34 2.52 -16.59
N CYS A 61 -1.72 2.10 -17.70
CA CYS A 61 -2.43 1.62 -18.89
C CYS A 61 -3.07 0.23 -18.66
N GLN A 62 -2.47 -0.59 -17.81
CA GLN A 62 -2.90 -1.95 -17.51
C GLN A 62 -3.72 -2.05 -16.21
N ALA A 63 -4.09 -0.92 -15.61
CA ALA A 63 -4.82 -0.90 -14.36
C ALA A 63 -6.12 -1.70 -14.48
N PRO A 64 -6.38 -2.66 -13.56
CA PRO A 64 -7.59 -3.48 -13.59
C PRO A 64 -8.83 -2.62 -13.32
N VAL A 65 -9.96 -3.03 -13.86
CA VAL A 65 -11.26 -2.48 -13.46
C VAL A 65 -11.53 -2.93 -12.03
N LEU A 66 -11.61 -1.98 -11.10
CA LEU A 66 -11.93 -2.26 -9.71
C LEU A 66 -13.40 -2.67 -9.57
N ALA A 67 -13.66 -3.63 -8.66
CA ALA A 67 -15.02 -3.99 -8.30
C ALA A 67 -15.66 -2.89 -7.44
N THR A 68 -16.96 -2.72 -7.56
CA THR A 68 -17.74 -1.94 -6.60
C THR A 68 -17.88 -2.75 -5.31
N SER A 69 -17.72 -2.08 -4.16
CA SER A 69 -17.86 -2.74 -2.86
C SER A 69 -19.32 -3.12 -2.60
N ASP A 70 -19.54 -4.38 -2.23
CA ASP A 70 -20.82 -4.90 -1.78
C ASP A 70 -20.73 -5.14 -0.25
N PHE A 71 -21.42 -4.33 0.52
CA PHE A 71 -21.34 -4.39 1.98
C PHE A 71 -22.08 -5.57 2.60
N THR A 72 -22.75 -6.41 1.83
CA THR A 72 -23.36 -7.67 2.29
C THR A 72 -22.37 -8.84 2.27
N LYS A 73 -21.24 -8.69 1.56
CA LYS A 73 -20.24 -9.72 1.36
C LYS A 73 -19.02 -9.52 2.25
N THR A 74 -18.31 -10.61 2.53
CA THR A 74 -17.06 -10.58 3.31
C THR A 74 -15.96 -9.90 2.54
N PHE A 75 -15.30 -8.93 3.16
CA PHE A 75 -14.07 -8.32 2.64
C PHE A 75 -12.86 -9.21 2.92
N ILE A 76 -11.93 -9.23 1.97
CA ILE A 76 -10.62 -9.87 2.11
C ILE A 76 -9.56 -8.78 1.98
N VAL A 77 -8.67 -8.71 2.96
CA VAL A 77 -7.53 -7.80 2.99
C VAL A 77 -6.27 -8.62 2.79
N GLU A 78 -5.68 -8.55 1.60
CA GLU A 78 -4.39 -9.20 1.31
C GLU A 78 -3.27 -8.20 1.60
N CYS A 79 -2.31 -8.61 2.44
CA CYS A 79 -1.17 -7.80 2.83
C CYS A 79 0.13 -8.49 2.41
N ASP A 80 1.05 -7.70 1.87
CA ASP A 80 2.40 -8.12 1.50
C ASP A 80 3.41 -7.08 1.99
N ALA A 81 4.50 -7.53 2.59
CA ALA A 81 5.61 -6.69 2.99
C ALA A 81 6.91 -7.16 2.33
N SER A 82 7.57 -6.24 1.68
CA SER A 82 8.91 -6.44 1.11
C SER A 82 9.96 -5.66 1.89
N VAL A 83 11.22 -5.82 1.52
CA VAL A 83 12.33 -5.06 2.12
C VAL A 83 12.07 -3.55 2.11
N ASN A 84 11.46 -3.02 1.04
CA ASN A 84 11.34 -1.60 0.77
C ASN A 84 9.91 -1.06 0.79
N GLY A 85 8.90 -1.89 0.95
CA GLY A 85 7.52 -1.43 0.82
C GLY A 85 6.47 -2.37 1.37
N ILE A 86 5.30 -1.81 1.61
CA ILE A 86 4.08 -2.48 2.00
C ILE A 86 3.11 -2.41 0.83
N GLY A 87 2.48 -3.53 0.50
CA GLY A 87 1.38 -3.65 -0.43
C GLY A 87 0.12 -4.14 0.28
N VAL A 88 -1.02 -3.58 -0.09
CA VAL A 88 -2.33 -4.00 0.42
C VAL A 88 -3.30 -4.07 -0.75
N VAL A 89 -4.10 -5.11 -0.79
CA VAL A 89 -5.23 -5.25 -1.70
C VAL A 89 -6.50 -5.50 -0.88
N LEU A 90 -7.48 -4.64 -1.04
CA LEU A 90 -8.84 -4.89 -0.56
C LEU A 90 -9.62 -5.55 -1.69
N MET A 91 -10.24 -6.69 -1.43
CA MET A 91 -10.97 -7.45 -2.45
C MET A 91 -12.24 -8.10 -1.91
N GLN A 92 -13.11 -8.48 -2.81
CA GLN A 92 -14.30 -9.33 -2.62
C GLN A 92 -14.44 -10.27 -3.82
N ASP A 93 -14.82 -11.52 -3.60
CA ASP A 93 -15.00 -12.52 -4.65
C ASP A 93 -13.81 -12.56 -5.63
N GLU A 94 -12.59 -12.54 -5.10
CA GLU A 94 -11.31 -12.51 -5.84
C GLU A 94 -11.12 -11.29 -6.76
N ARG A 95 -12.00 -10.29 -6.69
CA ARG A 95 -11.90 -9.05 -7.46
C ARG A 95 -11.39 -7.91 -6.60
N PRO A 96 -10.38 -7.15 -7.06
CA PRO A 96 -9.85 -6.02 -6.30
C PRO A 96 -10.85 -4.85 -6.26
N ILE A 97 -11.00 -4.25 -5.07
CA ILE A 97 -11.77 -3.04 -4.83
C ILE A 97 -10.83 -1.83 -4.73
N ALA A 98 -9.68 -2.02 -4.07
CA ALA A 98 -8.68 -0.97 -3.95
C ALA A 98 -7.28 -1.56 -3.74
N PHE A 99 -6.29 -0.87 -4.27
CA PHE A 99 -4.88 -1.09 -3.94
C PHE A 99 -4.38 0.04 -3.04
N GLU A 100 -3.56 -0.31 -2.08
CA GLU A 100 -2.80 0.65 -1.29
C GLU A 100 -1.36 0.19 -1.22
N SER A 101 -0.42 1.13 -1.29
CA SER A 101 0.99 0.81 -1.15
C SER A 101 1.75 1.96 -0.51
N ARG A 102 2.75 1.61 0.31
CA ARG A 102 3.57 2.55 1.03
C ARG A 102 5.04 2.11 1.02
N PRO A 103 6.00 2.98 0.70
CA PRO A 103 7.41 2.67 0.90
C PRO A 103 7.74 2.62 2.40
N ILE A 104 8.56 1.65 2.79
CA ILE A 104 9.16 1.59 4.12
C ILE A 104 10.35 2.56 4.15
N LYS A 105 10.46 3.39 5.20
CA LYS A 105 11.49 4.43 5.32
C LYS A 105 12.03 4.53 6.75
N GLY A 106 13.24 5.11 6.87
CA GLY A 106 13.86 5.40 8.16
C GLY A 106 14.09 4.16 9.01
N LYS A 107 13.81 4.24 10.30
CA LYS A 107 13.99 3.14 11.28
C LYS A 107 13.27 1.84 10.92
N PHE A 108 12.24 1.90 10.09
CA PHE A 108 11.48 0.72 9.70
C PHE A 108 12.17 -0.13 8.62
N LEU A 109 13.19 0.38 7.94
CA LEU A 109 13.98 -0.39 6.96
C LEU A 109 14.75 -1.53 7.61
N HIS A 110 15.24 -1.32 8.84
CA HIS A 110 16.05 -2.28 9.60
C HIS A 110 15.21 -3.29 10.39
N LYS A 111 13.91 -3.20 10.35
CA LYS A 111 13.01 -4.16 11.00
C LYS A 111 13.06 -5.51 10.33
N THR A 112 12.81 -6.56 11.14
CA THR A 112 12.67 -7.93 10.66
C THR A 112 11.51 -8.04 9.65
N ILE A 113 11.51 -9.10 8.87
CA ILE A 113 10.40 -9.40 7.94
C ILE A 113 9.07 -9.48 8.69
N TYR A 114 9.06 -10.17 9.83
CA TYR A 114 7.90 -10.30 10.70
C TYR A 114 7.32 -8.93 11.14
N GLU A 115 8.19 -8.02 11.60
CA GLU A 115 7.76 -6.67 11.99
C GLU A 115 7.24 -5.84 10.81
N LYS A 116 7.79 -6.03 9.62
CA LYS A 116 7.31 -5.37 8.40
C LYS A 116 5.94 -5.87 7.97
N GLU A 117 5.69 -7.16 8.09
CA GLU A 117 4.38 -7.75 7.84
C GLU A 117 3.33 -7.27 8.85
N MET A 118 3.70 -7.19 10.13
CA MET A 118 2.84 -6.60 11.15
C MET A 118 2.49 -5.15 10.81
N LEU A 119 3.47 -4.35 10.37
CA LEU A 119 3.23 -2.99 9.90
C LEU A 119 2.31 -2.94 8.68
N ALA A 120 2.40 -3.94 7.78
CA ALA A 120 1.50 -4.03 6.63
C ALA A 120 0.04 -4.24 7.06
N ILE A 121 -0.19 -5.13 8.04
CA ILE A 121 -1.52 -5.36 8.59
C ILE A 121 -2.07 -4.09 9.25
N LEU A 122 -1.31 -3.47 10.15
CA LEU A 122 -1.75 -2.25 10.83
C LEU A 122 -2.05 -1.13 9.83
N HIS A 123 -1.22 -0.99 8.79
CA HIS A 123 -1.46 -0.03 7.71
C HIS A 123 -2.73 -0.36 6.93
N ALA A 124 -2.94 -1.64 6.59
CA ALA A 124 -4.11 -2.12 5.88
C ALA A 124 -5.40 -1.86 6.68
N LEU A 125 -5.44 -2.24 7.95
CA LEU A 125 -6.59 -2.02 8.82
C LEU A 125 -6.93 -0.52 8.96
N LYS A 126 -5.91 0.32 9.10
CA LYS A 126 -6.11 1.78 9.13
C LYS A 126 -6.69 2.32 7.84
N LYS A 127 -6.17 1.89 6.68
CA LYS A 127 -6.58 2.39 5.37
C LYS A 127 -7.92 1.84 4.90
N CYS A 128 -8.19 0.57 5.18
CA CYS A 128 -9.43 -0.08 4.80
C CYS A 128 -10.53 0.09 5.86
N ARG A 129 -10.28 0.82 6.96
CA ARG A 129 -11.23 1.00 8.07
C ARG A 129 -12.67 1.30 7.61
N PRO A 130 -12.93 2.21 6.65
CA PRO A 130 -14.30 2.52 6.21
C PRO A 130 -15.08 1.32 5.66
N TYR A 131 -14.36 0.32 5.15
CA TYR A 131 -14.94 -0.91 4.61
C TYR A 131 -15.09 -2.02 5.65
N LEU A 132 -14.26 -2.00 6.71
CA LEU A 132 -14.09 -3.09 7.66
C LEU A 132 -14.84 -2.89 8.98
N MET A 133 -15.25 -1.64 9.31
CA MET A 133 -15.92 -1.32 10.57
C MET A 133 -17.21 -2.13 10.72
N GLU A 134 -17.36 -2.72 11.93
CA GLU A 134 -18.56 -3.49 12.34
C GLU A 134 -18.86 -4.69 11.45
N ARG A 135 -17.85 -5.24 10.76
CA ARG A 135 -18.02 -6.34 9.81
C ARG A 135 -16.98 -7.42 10.01
N HIS A 136 -17.37 -8.64 9.67
CA HIS A 136 -16.40 -9.72 9.53
C HIS A 136 -15.59 -9.54 8.25
N PHE A 137 -14.29 -9.66 8.35
CA PHE A 137 -13.36 -9.63 7.23
C PHE A 137 -12.27 -10.68 7.42
N LYS A 138 -11.59 -11.04 6.34
CA LYS A 138 -10.47 -11.97 6.37
C LYS A 138 -9.18 -11.23 6.02
N VAL A 139 -8.10 -11.55 6.73
CA VAL A 139 -6.74 -11.08 6.38
C VAL A 139 -5.99 -12.24 5.75
N LYS A 140 -5.45 -12.03 4.56
CA LYS A 140 -4.63 -13.00 3.82
C LYS A 140 -3.20 -12.51 3.77
N MET A 141 -2.25 -13.37 4.11
CA MET A 141 -0.82 -13.09 4.17
C MET A 141 0.00 -14.36 4.00
N ASP A 142 1.25 -14.21 3.58
CA ASP A 142 2.11 -15.34 3.27
C ASP A 142 2.68 -16.05 4.51
N HIS A 143 2.80 -15.35 5.66
CA HIS A 143 3.39 -15.90 6.87
C HIS A 143 2.37 -16.46 7.88
N HIS A 144 2.38 -17.78 8.04
CA HIS A 144 1.53 -18.50 8.99
C HIS A 144 1.68 -18.08 10.46
N SER A 145 2.86 -17.64 10.87
CA SER A 145 3.15 -17.24 12.27
C SER A 145 2.34 -16.02 12.74
N LEU A 146 1.93 -15.14 11.82
CA LEU A 146 1.09 -13.98 12.14
C LEU A 146 -0.40 -14.31 12.28
N LYS A 147 -0.83 -15.47 11.79
CA LYS A 147 -2.23 -15.92 11.90
C LYS A 147 -2.66 -16.01 13.37
N TYR A 148 -1.85 -16.64 14.21
CA TYR A 148 -2.12 -16.78 15.65
C TYR A 148 -2.17 -15.44 16.38
N PHE A 149 -1.33 -14.50 15.98
CA PHE A 149 -1.32 -13.16 16.59
C PHE A 149 -2.59 -12.37 16.26
N LEU A 150 -3.08 -12.47 15.03
CA LEU A 150 -4.32 -11.81 14.61
C LEU A 150 -5.54 -12.40 15.31
N GLU A 151 -5.58 -13.70 15.49
CA GLU A 151 -6.65 -14.37 16.26
C GLU A 151 -6.69 -13.88 17.72
N GLN A 152 -5.53 -13.61 18.33
CA GLN A 152 -5.43 -13.01 19.66
C GLN A 152 -5.87 -11.53 19.67
N ILE A 153 -5.48 -10.74 18.68
CA ILE A 153 -5.87 -9.32 18.58
C ILE A 153 -7.37 -9.16 18.37
N LEU A 154 -8.00 -10.04 17.61
CA LEU A 154 -9.43 -9.94 17.27
C LEU A 154 -10.32 -10.50 18.37
N SER A 155 -9.80 -11.29 19.31
CA SER A 155 -10.57 -11.99 20.33
C SER A 155 -10.65 -11.30 21.69
N SER A 156 -9.83 -10.29 21.99
CA SER A 156 -9.87 -9.62 23.29
C SER A 156 -10.50 -8.23 23.20
N GLU A 157 -11.51 -7.99 24.10
CA GLU A 157 -12.16 -6.67 24.20
C GLU A 157 -11.21 -5.54 24.63
N GLU A 158 -10.14 -5.86 25.37
CA GLU A 158 -9.10 -4.89 25.73
C GLU A 158 -8.32 -4.38 24.50
N GLN A 159 -8.25 -5.21 23.44
CA GLN A 159 -7.56 -4.86 22.21
C GLN A 159 -8.43 -4.05 21.24
N LYS A 160 -9.76 -4.07 21.38
CA LYS A 160 -10.64 -3.07 20.72
C LYS A 160 -10.25 -1.64 21.18
N LYS A 161 -9.91 -1.45 22.47
CA LYS A 161 -9.38 -0.18 23.00
C LYS A 161 -7.97 0.14 22.53
N MET A 162 -7.14 -0.86 22.24
CA MET A 162 -5.81 -0.66 21.62
C MET A 162 -5.91 -0.33 20.13
N GLY A 163 -6.88 -0.89 19.42
CA GLY A 163 -7.20 -0.50 18.04
C GLY A 163 -7.47 0.98 17.90
N ASP A 164 -8.20 1.58 18.85
CA ASP A 164 -8.46 3.01 18.88
C ASP A 164 -7.22 3.85 19.26
N LYS A 165 -6.29 3.32 20.05
CA LYS A 165 -5.01 3.99 20.35
C LYS A 165 -3.97 3.87 19.23
N CYS A 166 -3.98 2.79 18.44
CA CYS A 166 -3.14 2.67 17.24
C CYS A 166 -3.59 3.55 16.07
N VAL A 167 -4.80 4.10 16.14
CA VAL A 167 -5.35 5.06 15.16
C VAL A 167 -4.80 6.48 15.36
N GLY A 168 -4.11 6.74 16.45
CA GLY A 168 -3.53 8.05 16.83
C GLY A 168 -2.02 8.22 16.54
N LEU A 169 -1.36 7.30 15.82
CA LEU A 169 0.06 7.40 15.42
C LEU A 169 0.22 7.60 13.91
#